data_9b6025cca4ecfa587277be7bd095d04b
#
_entry.id   9b6025cca4ecfa587277be7bd095d04b
#
_cell.length_a   1.000
_cell.length_b   1.000
_cell.length_c   1.000
_cell.angle_alpha   90.00
_cell.angle_beta   90.00
_cell.angle_gamma   90.00
#
_symmetry.space_group_name_H-M   'P 1'
#
loop_
_entity.id
_entity.type
_entity.pdbx_description
1 polymer ?
#
loop_
_entity_poly.entity_id
_entity_poly.type
_entity_poly.pdbx_seq_one_letter_code
_entity_poly.pdbx_strand_id
1 'polypeptide(L)'
;MKTVVKSTTDPDCGLFVKGDHKKQLAYEAHTACDVHGVVLAVEVTPGNVHDSVAFDDEYDHVVEQFPNVRTFVADSAYKKPHICKKVFGDNRVLSTAYKRPMTMKGGHEWWKYVYDEHFDCIICL
;
A
#
# COMPACT_ATOMS: atom_id res chain seq x y z
N MET A 1 15.52 -19.02 -12.97
CA MET A 1 14.11 -19.38 -12.78
C MET A 1 13.79 -19.28 -11.28
N LYS A 2 12.83 -18.47 -10.84
CA LYS A 2 12.43 -18.49 -9.42
C LYS A 2 11.48 -19.65 -9.22
N THR A 3 11.77 -20.54 -8.28
CA THR A 3 10.88 -21.63 -7.90
C THR A 3 9.69 -21.03 -7.16
N VAL A 4 8.48 -21.23 -7.70
CA VAL A 4 7.24 -20.80 -7.06
C VAL A 4 6.74 -21.96 -6.20
N VAL A 5 6.59 -21.71 -4.91
CA VAL A 5 5.98 -22.68 -3.99
C VAL A 5 4.47 -22.60 -4.13
N LYS A 6 3.82 -23.71 -4.48
CA LYS A 6 2.37 -23.82 -4.59
C LYS A 6 1.85 -24.93 -3.68
N SER A 7 0.64 -24.75 -3.16
CA SER A 7 -0.08 -25.81 -2.47
C SER A 7 -0.57 -26.86 -3.47
N THR A 8 -0.55 -28.13 -3.07
CA THR A 8 -1.13 -29.23 -3.86
C THR A 8 -2.61 -29.43 -3.58
N THR A 9 -3.09 -28.95 -2.43
CA THR A 9 -4.50 -29.07 -2.02
C THR A 9 -5.32 -27.83 -2.35
N ASP A 10 -4.66 -26.66 -2.38
CA ASP A 10 -5.27 -25.37 -2.68
C ASP A 10 -4.29 -24.53 -3.52
N PRO A 11 -4.33 -24.69 -4.86
CA PRO A 11 -3.38 -24.02 -5.76
C PRO A 11 -3.54 -22.51 -5.85
N ASP A 12 -4.68 -21.96 -5.37
CA ASP A 12 -5.00 -20.54 -5.43
C ASP A 12 -4.44 -19.75 -4.23
N CYS A 13 -4.06 -20.43 -3.14
CA CYS A 13 -3.41 -19.78 -2.02
C CYS A 13 -1.98 -19.35 -2.35
N GLY A 14 -1.53 -18.27 -1.69
CA GLY A 14 -0.19 -17.72 -1.87
C GLY A 14 0.75 -18.01 -0.71
N LEU A 15 2.06 -17.99 -0.97
CA LEU A 15 3.06 -18.11 0.08
C LEU A 15 3.19 -16.77 0.82
N PHE A 16 2.56 -16.67 1.98
CA PHE A 16 2.71 -15.55 2.90
C PHE A 16 4.07 -15.61 3.59
N VAL A 17 4.82 -14.51 3.58
CA VAL A 17 6.13 -14.39 4.22
C VAL A 17 6.16 -13.16 5.10
N LYS A 18 6.34 -13.34 6.41
CA LYS A 18 6.52 -12.23 7.36
C LYS A 18 7.80 -12.41 8.14
N GLY A 19 8.80 -11.58 7.83
CA GLY A 19 10.14 -11.72 8.37
C GLY A 19 10.81 -13.03 7.95
N ASP A 20 11.85 -13.41 8.69
CA ASP A 20 12.64 -14.61 8.37
C ASP A 20 12.01 -15.91 8.87
N HIS A 21 11.04 -15.84 9.78
CA HIS A 21 10.57 -16.99 10.56
C HIS A 21 9.17 -17.47 10.20
N LYS A 22 8.34 -16.65 9.55
CA LYS A 22 6.97 -17.03 9.25
C LYS A 22 6.75 -17.15 7.74
N LYS A 23 6.68 -18.41 7.28
CA LYS A 23 6.34 -18.76 5.90
C LYS A 23 5.21 -19.78 5.94
N GLN A 24 4.08 -19.45 5.32
CA GLN A 24 2.93 -20.35 5.25
C GLN A 24 2.13 -20.10 3.98
N LEU A 25 1.51 -21.15 3.46
CA LEU A 25 0.54 -21.02 2.39
C LEU A 25 -0.79 -20.53 3.03
N ALA A 26 -1.26 -19.37 2.58
CA ALA A 26 -2.41 -18.72 3.19
C ALA A 26 -3.07 -17.73 2.22
N TYR A 27 -4.23 -17.24 2.61
CA TYR A 27 -4.84 -16.03 2.10
C TYR A 27 -4.61 -14.89 3.08
N GLU A 28 -4.72 -13.68 2.59
CA GLU A 28 -4.69 -12.45 3.36
C GLU A 28 -6.02 -11.72 3.18
N ALA A 29 -6.62 -11.26 4.28
CA ALA A 29 -7.83 -10.49 4.27
C ALA A 29 -7.48 -9.02 4.54
N HIS A 30 -7.77 -8.16 3.57
CA HIS A 30 -7.70 -6.72 3.69
C HIS A 30 -9.06 -6.22 4.13
N THR A 31 -9.11 -5.37 5.15
CA THR A 31 -10.37 -5.01 5.78
C THR A 31 -10.44 -3.51 6.01
N ALA A 32 -11.40 -2.85 5.41
CA ALA A 32 -11.74 -1.46 5.69
C ALA A 32 -12.77 -1.38 6.80
N CYS A 33 -12.51 -0.57 7.82
CA CYS A 33 -13.40 -0.34 8.95
C CYS A 33 -13.67 1.15 9.15
N ASP A 34 -14.81 1.48 9.74
CA ASP A 34 -15.08 2.82 10.23
C ASP A 34 -14.39 3.09 11.59
N VAL A 35 -14.60 4.30 12.13
CA VAL A 35 -14.03 4.72 13.42
C VAL A 35 -14.57 3.93 14.62
N HIS A 36 -15.65 3.21 14.45
CA HIS A 36 -16.28 2.35 15.47
C HIS A 36 -15.88 0.89 15.34
N GLY A 37 -15.07 0.54 14.33
CA GLY A 37 -14.65 -0.82 14.04
C GLY A 37 -15.67 -1.63 13.26
N VAL A 38 -16.70 -1.00 12.67
CA VAL A 38 -17.63 -1.67 11.78
C VAL A 38 -16.95 -1.90 10.44
N VAL A 39 -16.96 -3.15 9.97
CA VAL A 39 -16.36 -3.53 8.70
C VAL A 39 -17.23 -3.01 7.55
N LEU A 40 -16.62 -2.24 6.65
CA LEU A 40 -17.26 -1.64 5.48
C LEU A 40 -16.99 -2.46 4.20
N ALA A 41 -15.77 -3.00 4.09
CA ALA A 41 -15.39 -3.86 2.98
C ALA A 41 -14.35 -4.88 3.42
N VAL A 42 -14.30 -6.01 2.74
CA VAL A 42 -13.27 -7.04 2.90
C VAL A 42 -12.86 -7.52 1.51
N GLU A 43 -11.57 -7.50 1.24
CA GLU A 43 -10.97 -8.08 0.05
C GLU A 43 -10.04 -9.24 0.48
N VAL A 44 -10.15 -10.39 -0.20
CA VAL A 44 -9.34 -11.57 0.11
C VAL A 44 -8.42 -11.87 -1.05
N THR A 45 -7.12 -11.88 -0.78
CA THR A 45 -6.10 -12.15 -1.79
C THR A 45 -5.21 -13.33 -1.39
N PRO A 46 -4.55 -14.00 -2.36
CA PRO A 46 -3.47 -14.91 -2.04
C PRO A 46 -2.38 -14.23 -1.20
N GLY A 47 -1.85 -14.91 -0.19
CA GLY A 47 -0.93 -14.31 0.81
C GLY A 47 0.42 -13.84 0.28
N ASN A 48 0.69 -13.98 -1.02
CA ASN A 48 1.85 -13.40 -1.70
C ASN A 48 1.52 -12.11 -2.45
N VAL A 49 0.28 -11.63 -2.42
CA VAL A 49 -0.16 -10.36 -3.00
C VAL A 49 0.16 -9.24 -2.00
N HIS A 50 0.75 -8.17 -2.48
CA HIS A 50 1.09 -7.04 -1.61
C HIS A 50 -0.15 -6.19 -1.34
N ASP A 51 -0.33 -5.72 -0.10
CA ASP A 51 -1.47 -4.91 0.38
C ASP A 51 -1.85 -3.77 -0.57
N SER A 52 -0.85 -3.10 -1.15
CA SER A 52 -1.08 -1.99 -2.08
C SER A 52 -1.73 -2.40 -3.41
N VAL A 53 -1.82 -3.70 -3.71
CA VAL A 53 -2.51 -4.21 -4.92
C VAL A 53 -3.99 -4.42 -4.61
N ALA A 54 -4.31 -4.96 -3.45
CA ALA A 54 -5.69 -5.15 -2.99
C ALA A 54 -6.43 -3.83 -2.72
N PHE A 55 -5.67 -2.76 -2.45
CA PHE A 55 -6.23 -1.46 -2.10
C PHE A 55 -7.21 -0.91 -3.13
N ASP A 56 -6.93 -1.09 -4.41
CA ASP A 56 -7.75 -0.48 -5.46
C ASP A 56 -9.17 -1.01 -5.47
N ASP A 57 -9.33 -2.33 -5.34
CA ASP A 57 -10.64 -2.97 -5.32
C ASP A 57 -11.38 -2.67 -4.00
N GLU A 58 -10.69 -2.76 -2.86
CA GLU A 58 -11.23 -2.43 -1.55
C GLU A 58 -11.68 -0.96 -1.46
N TYR A 59 -10.88 -0.04 -1.99
CA TYR A 59 -11.19 1.39 -2.04
C TYR A 59 -12.43 1.65 -2.89
N ASP A 60 -12.51 1.06 -4.08
CA ASP A 60 -13.63 1.24 -4.99
C ASP A 60 -14.94 0.73 -4.37
N HIS A 61 -14.91 -0.45 -3.71
CA HIS A 61 -16.07 -0.97 -2.97
C HIS A 61 -16.53 -0.03 -1.85
N VAL A 62 -15.60 0.52 -1.06
CA VAL A 62 -15.95 1.47 0.01
C VAL A 62 -16.55 2.76 -0.57
N VAL A 63 -15.98 3.29 -1.62
CA VAL A 63 -16.44 4.55 -2.24
C VAL A 63 -17.79 4.38 -2.89
N GLU A 64 -18.06 3.25 -3.53
CA GLU A 64 -19.33 2.93 -4.16
C GLU A 64 -20.46 2.82 -3.12
N GLN A 65 -20.23 2.10 -2.04
CA GLN A 65 -21.24 1.89 -1.00
C GLN A 65 -21.38 3.08 -0.05
N PHE A 66 -20.29 3.81 0.19
CA PHE A 66 -20.22 4.92 1.14
C PHE A 66 -19.65 6.19 0.49
N PRO A 67 -20.34 6.84 -0.44
CA PRO A 67 -19.81 7.97 -1.21
C PRO A 67 -19.47 9.20 -0.36
N ASN A 68 -19.97 9.27 0.87
CA ASN A 68 -19.71 10.35 1.83
C ASN A 68 -18.37 10.20 2.57
N VAL A 69 -17.68 9.08 2.44
CA VAL A 69 -16.36 8.90 3.04
C VAL A 69 -15.39 9.91 2.44
N ARG A 70 -14.72 10.69 3.30
CA ARG A 70 -13.79 11.74 2.90
C ARG A 70 -12.34 11.41 3.20
N THR A 71 -12.09 10.61 4.24
CA THR A 71 -10.74 10.35 4.74
C THR A 71 -10.52 8.85 4.87
N PHE A 72 -9.43 8.39 4.30
CA PHE A 72 -8.92 7.04 4.45
C PHE A 72 -7.67 7.08 5.31
N VAL A 73 -7.62 6.23 6.33
CA VAL A 73 -6.45 6.08 7.21
C VAL A 73 -5.85 4.71 6.95
N ALA A 74 -4.59 4.67 6.60
CA ALA A 74 -3.90 3.42 6.27
C ALA A 74 -2.47 3.41 6.83
N ASP A 75 -1.85 2.24 6.86
CA ASP A 75 -0.46 2.14 7.26
C ASP A 75 0.51 2.67 6.18
N SER A 76 1.79 2.65 6.48
CA SER A 76 2.82 3.17 5.57
C SER A 76 3.04 2.29 4.32
N ALA A 77 2.53 1.06 4.28
CA ALA A 77 2.61 0.18 3.10
C ALA A 77 1.76 0.72 1.95
N TYR A 78 0.66 1.38 2.28
CA TYR A 78 -0.28 2.01 1.34
C TYR A 78 0.20 3.38 0.82
N LYS A 79 1.29 3.94 1.35
CA LYS A 79 1.87 5.19 0.84
C LYS A 79 2.60 4.95 -0.49
N LYS A 80 1.83 4.74 -1.55
CA LYS A 80 2.31 4.54 -2.92
C LYS A 80 1.80 5.65 -3.83
N PRO A 81 2.58 6.07 -4.85
CA PRO A 81 2.17 7.17 -5.73
C PRO A 81 0.83 6.93 -6.42
N HIS A 82 0.54 5.71 -6.88
CA HIS A 82 -0.73 5.38 -7.54
C HIS A 82 -1.92 5.51 -6.59
N ILE A 83 -1.79 5.01 -5.35
CA ILE A 83 -2.83 5.12 -4.30
C ILE A 83 -3.09 6.60 -3.96
N CYS A 84 -2.03 7.37 -3.72
CA CYS A 84 -2.16 8.81 -3.45
C CYS A 84 -2.85 9.53 -4.61
N LYS A 85 -2.46 9.23 -5.86
CA LYS A 85 -3.07 9.82 -7.05
C LYS A 85 -4.55 9.49 -7.18
N LYS A 86 -4.94 8.23 -6.91
CA LYS A 86 -6.33 7.77 -6.96
C LYS A 86 -7.18 8.51 -5.92
N VAL A 87 -6.78 8.44 -4.65
CA VAL A 87 -7.55 9.04 -3.53
C VAL A 87 -7.66 10.57 -3.67
N PHE A 88 -6.57 11.25 -4.00
CA PHE A 88 -6.58 12.70 -4.19
C PHE A 88 -7.32 13.13 -5.47
N GLY A 89 -7.27 12.32 -6.52
CA GLY A 89 -8.04 12.53 -7.75
C GLY A 89 -9.55 12.54 -7.50
N ASP A 90 -10.02 11.78 -6.52
CA ASP A 90 -11.42 11.73 -6.08
C ASP A 90 -11.77 12.81 -5.04
N ASN A 91 -10.93 13.81 -4.83
CA ASN A 91 -11.09 14.83 -3.79
C ASN A 91 -11.22 14.26 -2.37
N ARG A 92 -10.54 13.16 -2.08
CA ARG A 92 -10.49 12.54 -0.76
C ARG A 92 -9.10 12.66 -0.15
N VAL A 93 -9.01 12.40 1.15
CA VAL A 93 -7.76 12.51 1.91
C VAL A 93 -7.26 11.11 2.26
N LEU A 94 -5.98 10.86 1.99
CA LEU A 94 -5.27 9.69 2.48
C LEU A 94 -4.34 10.10 3.63
N SER A 95 -4.60 9.59 4.83
CA SER A 95 -3.74 9.75 6.00
C SER A 95 -2.95 8.46 6.22
N THR A 96 -1.62 8.55 6.20
CA THR A 96 -0.73 7.40 6.43
C THR A 96 0.28 7.72 7.52
N ALA A 97 0.74 6.66 8.21
CA ALA A 97 1.83 6.81 9.16
C ALA A 97 3.09 7.39 8.47
N TYR A 98 3.83 8.20 9.22
CA TYR A 98 5.09 8.76 8.72
C TYR A 98 6.07 7.63 8.39
N LYS A 99 6.62 7.68 7.20
CA LYS A 99 7.70 6.81 6.77
C LYS A 99 8.91 7.68 6.43
N ARG A 100 10.01 7.43 7.11
CA ARG A 100 11.27 8.11 6.82
C ARG A 100 11.65 7.85 5.35
N PRO A 101 12.00 8.88 4.58
CA PRO A 101 12.52 8.70 3.24
C PRO A 101 13.75 7.77 3.26
N MET A 102 13.77 6.80 2.37
CA MET A 102 14.91 5.91 2.25
C MET A 102 15.95 6.55 1.34
N THR A 103 17.16 6.73 1.86
CA THR A 103 18.31 7.12 1.06
C THR A 103 18.82 5.91 0.28
N MET A 104 19.05 6.06 -1.01
CA MET A 104 19.72 5.01 -1.80
C MET A 104 21.12 4.76 -1.25
N LYS A 105 21.55 3.50 -1.20
CA LYS A 105 22.90 3.16 -0.78
C LYS A 105 23.93 3.89 -1.67
N GLY A 106 24.76 4.74 -1.07
CA GLY A 106 25.72 5.59 -1.77
C GLY A 106 25.13 6.92 -2.31
N GLY A 107 23.86 7.19 -2.09
CA GLY A 107 23.24 8.47 -2.41
C GLY A 107 23.36 9.48 -1.27
N HIS A 108 23.16 10.76 -1.58
CA HIS A 108 23.09 11.82 -0.58
C HIS A 108 21.78 11.80 0.18
N GLU A 109 21.80 12.29 1.41
CA GLU A 109 20.60 12.47 2.21
C GLU A 109 19.73 13.60 1.64
N TRP A 110 18.39 13.48 1.76
CA TRP A 110 17.45 14.36 1.07
C TRP A 110 17.68 15.87 1.35
N TRP A 111 18.18 16.23 2.51
CA TRP A 111 18.48 17.64 2.85
C TRP A 111 19.76 18.19 2.18
N LYS A 112 20.51 17.36 1.48
CA LYS A 112 21.65 17.78 0.66
C LYS A 112 21.26 18.12 -0.77
N TYR A 113 19.98 18.02 -1.09
CA TYR A 113 19.47 18.41 -2.39
C TYR A 113 18.80 19.78 -2.27
N VAL A 114 19.08 20.65 -3.22
CA VAL A 114 18.45 21.96 -3.33
C VAL A 114 17.54 21.96 -4.56
N TYR A 115 16.30 22.36 -4.37
CA TYR A 115 15.37 22.53 -5.49
C TYR A 115 15.58 23.91 -6.11
N ASP A 116 15.83 23.95 -7.41
CA ASP A 116 15.95 25.17 -8.20
C ASP A 116 14.63 25.39 -8.96
N GLU A 117 13.87 26.40 -8.53
CA GLU A 117 12.57 26.73 -9.12
C GLU A 117 12.69 27.28 -10.55
N HIS A 118 13.83 27.90 -10.90
CA HIS A 118 14.02 28.50 -12.22
C HIS A 118 14.20 27.44 -13.30
N PHE A 119 14.93 26.37 -12.99
CA PHE A 119 15.19 25.26 -13.90
C PHE A 119 14.30 24.05 -13.67
N ASP A 120 13.38 24.10 -12.67
CA ASP A 120 12.52 22.99 -12.25
C ASP A 120 13.32 21.69 -12.05
N CYS A 121 14.46 21.79 -11.35
CA CYS A 121 15.35 20.66 -11.13
C CYS A 121 15.84 20.56 -9.69
N ILE A 122 16.35 19.39 -9.35
CA ILE A 122 16.96 19.13 -8.04
C ILE A 122 18.49 19.08 -8.23
N ILE A 123 19.19 19.97 -7.55
CA ILE A 123 20.64 20.06 -7.55
C ILE A 123 21.19 19.22 -6.40
N CYS A 124 22.15 18.35 -6.69
CA CYS A 124 22.94 17.62 -5.71
C CYS A 124 24.19 18.46 -5.41
N LEU A 125 24.35 18.86 -4.14
CA LEU A 125 25.53 19.57 -3.66
C LEU A 125 26.68 18.63 -3.37
#